data_bd307944a8cbbd46f9ce7ad0c5a29414
#
_entry.id   bd307944a8cbbd46f9ce7ad0c5a29414
#
_cell.length_a   1.000
_cell.length_b   1.000
_cell.length_c   1.000
_cell.angle_alpha   90.00
_cell.angle_beta   90.00
_cell.angle_gamma   90.00
#
_symmetry.space_group_name_H-M   'P 1'
#
loop_
_entity.id
_entity.type
_entity.pdbx_description
1 polymer ?
#
loop_
_entity_poly.entity_id
_entity_poly.type
_entity_poly.pdbx_seq_one_letter_code
_entity_poly.pdbx_strand_id
1 'polypeptide(L)'
;IDENLIPDDVTIQVLTQAREHIIKKTVEALKGAKNAIIHLYNSTSTLQREVVFRKSKEEIKQLAVDGAKLIKQLTDEYDGDTNFRFEYSPESFSGTEPENAVEICDMVIEALGSTAENKLIVNLPNTVEMCTPNTYADQIEYFARNLKHRDAAIISIHPHNDRGCGVAAGELALLA
;
A
#
# COMPACT_ATOMS: atom_id res chain seq x y z
N ILE A 1 16.99 -6.20 15.21
CA ILE A 1 16.07 -6.11 16.35
C ILE A 1 16.76 -6.77 17.55
N ASP A 2 17.04 -8.05 17.50
CA ASP A 2 17.55 -8.84 18.64
C ASP A 2 18.86 -8.31 19.23
N GLU A 3 19.72 -7.70 18.42
CA GLU A 3 21.00 -7.11 18.86
C GLU A 3 20.86 -5.64 19.28
N ASN A 4 19.65 -5.09 19.27
CA ASN A 4 19.35 -3.69 19.62
C ASN A 4 20.19 -2.66 18.85
N LEU A 5 20.41 -2.90 17.55
CA LEU A 5 21.21 -2.03 16.67
C LEU A 5 20.41 -0.96 15.95
N ILE A 6 19.07 -1.02 16.02
CA ILE A 6 18.18 -0.06 15.35
C ILE A 6 17.97 1.11 16.29
N PRO A 7 18.34 2.36 15.89
CA PRO A 7 18.07 3.54 16.69
C PRO A 7 16.57 3.75 16.93
N ASP A 8 16.23 4.31 18.09
CA ASP A 8 14.85 4.51 18.52
C ASP A 8 14.01 5.42 17.62
N ASP A 9 14.66 6.32 16.88
CA ASP A 9 14.05 7.25 15.94
C ASP A 9 13.94 6.70 14.51
N VAL A 10 14.40 5.47 14.27
CA VAL A 10 14.29 4.78 12.99
C VAL A 10 13.04 3.92 12.96
N THR A 11 12.24 4.08 11.91
CA THR A 11 11.10 3.19 11.58
C THR A 11 11.54 2.21 10.51
N ILE A 12 11.48 0.92 10.80
CA ILE A 12 11.74 -0.12 9.81
C ILE A 12 10.49 -0.43 9.01
N GLN A 13 10.64 -0.74 7.72
CA GLN A 13 9.52 -1.09 6.85
C GLN A 13 9.74 -2.46 6.21
N VAL A 14 8.70 -3.28 6.21
CA VAL A 14 8.73 -4.61 5.58
C VAL A 14 7.55 -4.78 4.64
N LEU A 15 7.87 -5.14 3.39
CA LEU A 15 6.89 -5.44 2.36
C LEU A 15 6.34 -6.87 2.53
N THR A 16 5.03 -7.01 2.47
CA THR A 16 4.34 -8.31 2.58
C THR A 16 3.23 -8.46 1.54
N GLN A 17 3.19 -9.60 0.87
CA GLN A 17 2.07 -9.95 0.00
C GLN A 17 0.80 -10.23 0.82
N ALA A 18 -0.37 -10.01 0.22
CA ALA A 18 -1.68 -10.37 0.78
C ALA A 18 -1.87 -11.91 0.78
N ARG A 19 -1.02 -12.62 1.54
CA ARG A 19 -1.05 -14.08 1.76
C ARG A 19 -0.84 -14.37 3.23
N GLU A 20 -1.73 -15.13 3.81
CA GLU A 20 -1.79 -15.39 5.25
C GLU A 20 -0.43 -15.80 5.86
N HIS A 21 0.23 -16.79 5.29
CA HIS A 21 1.50 -17.30 5.83
C HIS A 21 2.64 -16.28 5.74
N ILE A 22 2.65 -15.41 4.70
CA ILE A 22 3.65 -14.35 4.56
C ILE A 22 3.37 -13.23 5.57
N ILE A 23 2.11 -12.80 5.70
CA ILE A 23 1.70 -11.79 6.69
C ILE A 23 2.07 -12.23 8.10
N LYS A 24 1.72 -13.47 8.49
CA LYS A 24 2.07 -14.00 9.82
C LYS A 24 3.57 -13.97 10.07
N LYS A 25 4.37 -14.37 9.08
CA LYS A 25 5.83 -14.36 9.19
C LYS A 25 6.40 -12.94 9.26
N THR A 26 5.82 -12.00 8.52
CA THR A 26 6.21 -10.58 8.57
C THR A 26 5.95 -9.98 9.95
N VAL A 27 4.77 -10.18 10.51
CA VAL A 27 4.44 -9.66 11.85
C VAL A 27 5.34 -10.30 12.91
N GLU A 28 5.60 -11.63 12.83
CA GLU A 28 6.53 -12.32 13.71
C GLU A 28 7.94 -11.71 13.66
N ALA A 29 8.44 -11.42 12.45
CA ALA A 29 9.80 -10.87 12.27
C ALA A 29 9.94 -9.41 12.76
N LEU A 30 8.84 -8.68 12.92
CA LEU A 30 8.83 -7.28 13.38
C LEU A 30 8.70 -7.16 14.90
N LYS A 31 8.39 -8.23 15.60
CA LYS A 31 8.25 -8.22 17.06
C LYS A 31 9.53 -7.73 17.73
N GLY A 32 9.36 -6.79 18.67
CA GLY A 32 10.48 -6.16 19.39
C GLY A 32 11.12 -4.96 18.67
N ALA A 33 10.71 -4.63 17.45
CA ALA A 33 11.07 -3.36 16.85
C ALA A 33 10.33 -2.21 17.57
N LYS A 34 10.97 -1.06 17.77
CA LYS A 34 10.32 0.09 18.39
C LYS A 34 9.26 0.71 17.48
N ASN A 35 9.60 0.95 16.22
CA ASN A 35 8.69 1.49 15.21
C ASN A 35 8.77 0.65 13.94
N ALA A 36 7.63 0.21 13.42
CA ALA A 36 7.55 -0.62 12.23
C ALA A 36 6.40 -0.20 11.31
N ILE A 37 6.64 -0.24 9.99
CA ILE A 37 5.61 -0.14 8.96
C ILE A 37 5.43 -1.52 8.32
N ILE A 38 4.22 -2.04 8.36
CA ILE A 38 3.83 -3.22 7.59
C ILE A 38 3.25 -2.75 6.27
N HIS A 39 3.98 -3.01 5.18
CA HIS A 39 3.59 -2.60 3.83
C HIS A 39 2.92 -3.76 3.10
N LEU A 40 1.59 -3.80 3.14
CA LEU A 40 0.77 -4.77 2.42
C LEU A 40 0.69 -4.42 0.94
N TYR A 41 0.77 -5.42 0.06
CA TYR A 41 0.50 -5.22 -1.35
C TYR A 41 -0.19 -6.43 -2.00
N ASN A 42 -0.92 -6.17 -3.05
CA ASN A 42 -1.37 -7.14 -4.04
C ASN A 42 -1.56 -6.45 -5.39
N SER A 43 -1.34 -7.20 -6.46
CA SER A 43 -1.50 -6.66 -7.82
C SER A 43 -2.96 -6.48 -8.18
N THR A 44 -3.29 -5.33 -8.77
CA THR A 44 -4.67 -4.91 -9.05
C THR A 44 -4.95 -4.63 -10.52
N SER A 45 -3.90 -4.57 -11.39
CA SER A 45 -4.06 -4.26 -12.80
C SER A 45 -4.91 -5.28 -13.55
N THR A 46 -5.57 -4.82 -14.61
CA THR A 46 -6.39 -5.67 -15.49
C THR A 46 -5.61 -6.87 -15.99
N LEU A 47 -4.39 -6.64 -16.50
CA LEU A 47 -3.54 -7.71 -17.03
C LEU A 47 -3.24 -8.80 -15.98
N GLN A 48 -2.86 -8.40 -14.77
CA GLN A 48 -2.51 -9.35 -13.72
C GLN A 48 -3.74 -10.11 -13.20
N ARG A 49 -4.89 -9.44 -13.09
CA ARG A 49 -6.14 -10.09 -12.72
C ARG A 49 -6.52 -11.19 -13.71
N GLU A 50 -6.48 -10.88 -15.01
CA GLU A 50 -6.92 -11.79 -16.07
C GLU A 50 -5.93 -12.93 -16.34
N VAL A 51 -4.64 -12.61 -16.44
CA VAL A 51 -3.63 -13.57 -16.91
C VAL A 51 -2.96 -14.32 -15.76
N VAL A 52 -2.60 -13.62 -14.68
CA VAL A 52 -1.82 -14.21 -13.57
C VAL A 52 -2.72 -14.84 -12.54
N PHE A 53 -3.68 -14.07 -12.01
CA PHE A 53 -4.54 -14.54 -10.91
C PHE A 53 -5.78 -15.26 -11.42
N ARG A 54 -6.28 -14.92 -12.59
CA ARG A 54 -7.55 -15.40 -13.15
C ARG A 54 -8.70 -15.15 -12.17
N LYS A 55 -8.76 -13.91 -11.66
CA LYS A 55 -9.70 -13.46 -10.64
C LYS A 55 -10.44 -12.22 -11.07
N SER A 56 -11.68 -12.08 -10.61
CA SER A 56 -12.49 -10.88 -10.76
C SER A 56 -11.94 -9.71 -9.95
N LYS A 57 -12.44 -8.50 -10.22
CA LYS A 57 -12.14 -7.29 -9.41
C LYS A 57 -12.48 -7.51 -7.94
N GLU A 58 -13.65 -8.07 -7.67
CA GLU A 58 -14.18 -8.31 -6.33
C GLU A 58 -13.31 -9.31 -5.56
N GLU A 59 -12.85 -10.38 -6.22
CA GLU A 59 -11.94 -11.36 -5.59
C GLU A 59 -10.58 -10.73 -5.26
N ILE A 60 -10.07 -9.81 -6.11
CA ILE A 60 -8.81 -9.11 -5.85
C ILE A 60 -8.97 -8.08 -4.72
N LYS A 61 -10.10 -7.35 -4.66
CA LYS A 61 -10.43 -6.48 -3.53
C LYS A 61 -10.53 -7.27 -2.23
N GLN A 62 -11.19 -8.44 -2.27
CA GLN A 62 -11.32 -9.29 -1.10
C GLN A 62 -9.97 -9.78 -0.58
N LEU A 63 -9.02 -10.12 -1.47
CA LEU A 63 -7.64 -10.47 -1.06
C LEU A 63 -6.96 -9.34 -0.28
N ALA A 64 -7.11 -8.09 -0.73
CA ALA A 64 -6.55 -6.93 -0.03
C ALA A 64 -7.19 -6.75 1.35
N VAL A 65 -8.52 -6.82 1.41
CA VAL A 65 -9.29 -6.66 2.65
C VAL A 65 -8.97 -7.76 3.65
N ASP A 66 -8.89 -9.01 3.21
CA ASP A 66 -8.56 -10.15 4.08
C ASP A 66 -7.14 -10.02 4.63
N GLY A 67 -6.19 -9.60 3.79
CA GLY A 67 -4.81 -9.30 4.20
C GLY A 67 -4.75 -8.17 5.23
N ALA A 68 -5.48 -7.09 5.00
CA ALA A 68 -5.56 -5.94 5.90
C ALA A 68 -6.17 -6.32 7.26
N LYS A 69 -7.28 -7.06 7.26
CA LYS A 69 -7.91 -7.55 8.49
C LYS A 69 -7.00 -8.48 9.28
N LEU A 70 -6.27 -9.37 8.60
CA LEU A 70 -5.33 -10.26 9.26
C LEU A 70 -4.17 -9.48 9.90
N ILE A 71 -3.62 -8.48 9.20
CA ILE A 71 -2.58 -7.60 9.78
C ILE A 71 -3.12 -6.91 11.02
N LYS A 72 -4.30 -6.28 10.90
CA LYS A 72 -4.95 -5.58 12.02
C LYS A 72 -5.14 -6.50 13.23
N GLN A 73 -5.70 -7.70 13.01
CA GLN A 73 -5.86 -8.69 14.07
C GLN A 73 -4.53 -9.04 14.75
N LEU A 74 -3.50 -9.40 13.96
CA LEU A 74 -2.22 -9.83 14.52
C LEU A 74 -1.48 -8.72 15.27
N THR A 75 -1.65 -7.46 14.85
CA THR A 75 -1.05 -6.31 15.54
C THR A 75 -1.84 -5.90 16.78
N ASP A 76 -3.16 -6.06 16.78
CA ASP A 76 -3.99 -5.81 17.97
C ASP A 76 -3.80 -6.89 19.05
N GLU A 77 -3.55 -8.13 18.66
CA GLU A 77 -3.28 -9.25 19.57
C GLU A 77 -1.83 -9.24 20.11
N TYR A 78 -0.95 -8.39 19.55
CA TYR A 78 0.43 -8.28 20.00
C TYR A 78 0.52 -7.46 21.28
N ASP A 79 1.07 -8.05 22.35
CA ASP A 79 1.19 -7.49 23.69
C ASP A 79 2.53 -6.77 23.97
N GLY A 80 3.36 -6.58 22.94
CA GLY A 80 4.63 -5.85 23.05
C GLY A 80 4.52 -4.37 22.68
N ASP A 81 5.63 -3.64 22.82
CA ASP A 81 5.68 -2.17 22.69
C ASP A 81 5.95 -1.67 21.28
N THR A 82 5.83 -2.53 20.24
CA THR A 82 6.06 -2.10 18.85
C THR A 82 4.97 -1.13 18.37
N ASN A 83 5.37 0.07 17.95
CA ASN A 83 4.49 1.03 17.32
C ASN A 83 4.30 0.66 15.84
N PHE A 84 3.19 -0.02 15.51
CA PHE A 84 2.86 -0.40 14.15
C PHE A 84 2.15 0.72 13.39
N ARG A 85 2.63 0.97 12.17
CA ARG A 85 1.95 1.76 11.15
C ARG A 85 1.74 0.89 9.92
N PHE A 86 0.84 1.31 9.04
CA PHE A 86 0.45 0.51 7.89
C PHE A 86 0.66 1.28 6.60
N GLU A 87 1.05 0.54 5.57
CA GLU A 87 1.12 0.99 4.20
C GLU A 87 0.44 -0.03 3.30
N TYR A 88 -0.24 0.43 2.26
CA TYR A 88 -0.85 -0.43 1.25
C TYR A 88 -0.51 0.04 -0.15
N SER A 89 -0.14 -0.89 -1.02
CA SER A 89 0.03 -0.67 -2.46
C SER A 89 -0.94 -1.51 -3.28
N PRO A 90 -1.83 -0.89 -4.06
CA PRO A 90 -2.45 -1.54 -5.21
C PRO A 90 -1.38 -1.66 -6.32
N GLU A 91 -0.60 -2.74 -6.30
CA GLU A 91 0.53 -2.93 -7.23
C GLU A 91 0.05 -2.83 -8.68
N SER A 92 0.87 -2.21 -9.54
CA SER A 92 0.51 -1.82 -10.90
C SER A 92 -0.70 -0.85 -10.95
N PHE A 93 -0.70 0.14 -10.02
CA PHE A 93 -1.74 1.16 -9.93
C PHE A 93 -2.02 1.83 -11.28
N SER A 94 -0.98 2.20 -12.03
CA SER A 94 -1.13 2.86 -13.33
C SER A 94 -1.76 1.97 -14.43
N GLY A 95 -1.84 0.66 -14.21
CA GLY A 95 -2.55 -0.30 -15.07
C GLY A 95 -3.88 -0.80 -14.49
N THR A 96 -4.34 -0.17 -13.40
CA THR A 96 -5.61 -0.45 -12.74
C THR A 96 -6.63 0.61 -13.12
N GLU A 97 -7.90 0.24 -13.28
CA GLU A 97 -8.95 1.22 -13.54
C GLU A 97 -9.02 2.21 -12.35
N PRO A 98 -9.05 3.52 -12.61
CA PRO A 98 -8.96 4.54 -11.56
C PRO A 98 -10.01 4.36 -10.45
N GLU A 99 -11.26 4.05 -10.81
CA GLU A 99 -12.35 3.83 -9.85
C GLU A 99 -12.09 2.60 -8.99
N ASN A 100 -11.54 1.53 -9.59
CA ASN A 100 -11.19 0.30 -8.86
C ASN A 100 -10.03 0.52 -7.89
N ALA A 101 -9.04 1.34 -8.27
CA ALA A 101 -7.93 1.70 -7.39
C ALA A 101 -8.40 2.50 -6.18
N VAL A 102 -9.32 3.46 -6.37
CA VAL A 102 -9.94 4.22 -5.29
C VAL A 102 -10.71 3.29 -4.35
N GLU A 103 -11.60 2.48 -4.91
CA GLU A 103 -12.47 1.60 -4.12
C GLU A 103 -11.68 0.61 -3.25
N ILE A 104 -10.66 -0.06 -3.83
CA ILE A 104 -9.86 -1.02 -3.06
C ILE A 104 -9.09 -0.34 -1.93
N CYS A 105 -8.58 0.88 -2.14
CA CYS A 105 -7.88 1.62 -1.10
C CYS A 105 -8.83 2.09 0.01
N ASP A 106 -10.05 2.55 -0.31
CA ASP A 106 -11.06 2.87 0.69
C ASP A 106 -11.42 1.64 1.54
N MET A 107 -11.62 0.48 0.92
CA MET A 107 -11.89 -0.78 1.63
C MET A 107 -10.73 -1.21 2.55
N VAL A 108 -9.49 -1.00 2.15
CA VAL A 108 -8.30 -1.31 2.98
C VAL A 108 -8.18 -0.32 4.14
N ILE A 109 -8.43 0.98 3.92
CA ILE A 109 -8.47 2.00 4.98
C ILE A 109 -9.50 1.60 6.05
N GLU A 110 -10.71 1.22 5.63
CA GLU A 110 -11.77 0.76 6.53
C GLU A 110 -11.36 -0.53 7.28
N ALA A 111 -10.75 -1.50 6.58
CA ALA A 111 -10.35 -2.78 7.16
C ALA A 111 -9.24 -2.65 8.21
N LEU A 112 -8.31 -1.69 8.03
CA LEU A 112 -7.26 -1.37 8.99
C LEU A 112 -7.73 -0.45 10.12
N GLY A 113 -8.92 0.15 9.99
CA GLY A 113 -9.43 1.12 10.94
C GLY A 113 -8.62 2.41 10.99
N SER A 114 -8.05 2.82 9.85
CA SER A 114 -7.23 4.03 9.78
C SER A 114 -8.10 5.29 9.94
N THR A 115 -7.54 6.30 10.59
CA THR A 115 -8.21 7.57 10.92
C THR A 115 -7.33 8.76 10.54
N ALA A 116 -7.83 9.98 10.73
CA ALA A 116 -7.05 11.21 10.52
C ALA A 116 -5.82 11.30 11.45
N GLU A 117 -5.90 10.69 12.64
CA GLU A 117 -4.81 10.65 13.63
C GLU A 117 -3.83 9.49 13.37
N ASN A 118 -4.32 8.38 12.79
CA ASN A 118 -3.51 7.20 12.45
C ASN A 118 -3.73 6.81 10.98
N LYS A 119 -3.07 7.55 10.10
CA LYS A 119 -3.27 7.45 8.66
C LYS A 119 -2.61 6.23 8.07
N LEU A 120 -3.31 5.61 7.10
CA LEU A 120 -2.69 4.65 6.17
C LEU A 120 -1.81 5.40 5.17
N ILE A 121 -0.61 4.89 4.92
CA ILE A 121 0.18 5.29 3.75
C ILE A 121 -0.37 4.51 2.55
N VAL A 122 -0.91 5.21 1.56
CA VAL A 122 -1.38 4.61 0.30
C VAL A 122 -0.33 4.90 -0.76
N ASN A 123 0.42 3.87 -1.13
CA ASN A 123 1.52 3.95 -2.07
C ASN A 123 1.05 3.53 -3.47
N LEU A 124 1.20 4.42 -4.46
CA LEU A 124 0.61 4.33 -5.79
C LEU A 124 1.69 4.10 -6.87
N PRO A 125 2.05 2.83 -7.18
CA PRO A 125 3.17 2.56 -8.09
C PRO A 125 2.81 2.71 -9.56
N ASN A 126 3.62 3.48 -10.31
CA ASN A 126 3.68 3.43 -11.77
C ASN A 126 4.59 2.27 -12.20
N THR A 127 4.13 1.06 -11.91
CA THR A 127 4.91 -0.17 -12.10
C THR A 127 5.37 -0.30 -13.56
N VAL A 128 6.66 -0.60 -13.74
CA VAL A 128 7.38 -0.69 -15.03
C VAL A 128 7.21 0.55 -15.93
N GLU A 129 6.93 1.69 -15.30
CA GLU A 129 6.69 2.97 -16.00
C GLU A 129 5.65 2.80 -17.13
N MET A 130 4.54 2.11 -16.81
CA MET A 130 3.53 1.68 -17.77
C MET A 130 2.86 2.84 -18.50
N CYS A 131 2.68 3.98 -17.83
CA CYS A 131 2.12 5.19 -18.42
C CYS A 131 3.13 6.34 -18.48
N THR A 132 2.79 7.40 -19.22
CA THR A 132 3.60 8.61 -19.30
C THR A 132 3.48 9.44 -18.02
N PRO A 133 4.46 10.34 -17.72
CA PRO A 133 4.45 11.17 -16.52
C PRO A 133 3.17 11.99 -16.30
N ASN A 134 2.64 12.60 -17.36
CA ASN A 134 1.40 13.36 -17.28
C ASN A 134 0.18 12.46 -16.97
N THR A 135 0.09 11.28 -17.60
CA THR A 135 -0.99 10.33 -17.31
C THR A 135 -0.92 9.82 -15.86
N TYR A 136 0.30 9.58 -15.36
CA TYR A 136 0.47 9.20 -13.96
C TYR A 136 0.00 10.33 -13.01
N ALA A 137 0.37 11.58 -13.30
CA ALA A 137 -0.09 12.73 -12.53
C ALA A 137 -1.62 12.88 -12.53
N ASP A 138 -2.26 12.75 -13.71
CA ASP A 138 -3.73 12.76 -13.83
C ASP A 138 -4.39 11.65 -12.99
N GLN A 139 -3.78 10.45 -12.95
CA GLN A 139 -4.28 9.35 -12.12
C GLN A 139 -4.12 9.64 -10.62
N ILE A 140 -3.01 10.26 -10.20
CA ILE A 140 -2.80 10.70 -8.81
C ILE A 140 -3.83 11.76 -8.41
N GLU A 141 -4.06 12.77 -9.26
CA GLU A 141 -5.09 13.79 -9.02
C GLU A 141 -6.48 13.18 -8.91
N TYR A 142 -6.84 12.31 -9.86
CA TYR A 142 -8.12 11.60 -9.82
C TYR A 142 -8.27 10.81 -8.51
N PHE A 143 -7.26 10.04 -8.14
CA PHE A 143 -7.25 9.25 -6.92
C PHE A 143 -7.43 10.14 -5.68
N ALA A 144 -6.65 11.21 -5.57
CA ALA A 144 -6.69 12.13 -4.43
C ALA A 144 -8.06 12.80 -4.25
N ARG A 145 -8.71 13.15 -5.37
CA ARG A 145 -10.02 13.82 -5.37
C ARG A 145 -11.20 12.88 -5.09
N ASN A 146 -11.06 11.59 -5.39
CA ASN A 146 -12.17 10.62 -5.30
C ASN A 146 -12.06 9.68 -4.10
N LEU A 147 -10.94 9.66 -3.39
CA LEU A 147 -10.76 8.84 -2.19
C LEU A 147 -11.71 9.32 -1.09
N LYS A 148 -12.67 8.49 -0.69
CA LYS A 148 -13.69 8.79 0.33
C LYS A 148 -13.06 9.10 1.69
N HIS A 149 -12.05 8.30 2.06
CA HIS A 149 -11.34 8.43 3.33
C HIS A 149 -10.03 9.23 3.20
N ARG A 150 -10.06 10.33 2.42
CA ARG A 150 -8.87 11.13 2.11
C ARG A 150 -8.11 11.62 3.35
N ASP A 151 -8.83 11.99 4.40
CA ASP A 151 -8.24 12.49 5.64
C ASP A 151 -7.51 11.39 6.43
N ALA A 152 -7.91 10.12 6.24
CA ALA A 152 -7.27 8.95 6.84
C ALA A 152 -6.11 8.38 6.01
N ALA A 153 -5.67 9.08 4.94
CA ALA A 153 -4.62 8.61 4.04
C ALA A 153 -3.49 9.62 3.87
N ILE A 154 -2.27 9.10 3.76
CA ILE A 154 -1.09 9.78 3.21
C ILE A 154 -0.87 9.18 1.83
N ILE A 155 -0.94 9.99 0.77
CA ILE A 155 -0.62 9.53 -0.58
C ILE A 155 0.90 9.52 -0.73
N SER A 156 1.44 8.35 -1.10
CA SER A 156 2.84 8.13 -1.44
C SER A 156 2.94 7.85 -2.93
N ILE A 157 3.72 8.63 -3.64
CA ILE A 157 3.99 8.40 -5.07
C ILE A 157 5.17 7.44 -5.23
N HIS A 158 5.06 6.53 -6.21
CA HIS A 158 6.08 5.51 -6.46
C HIS A 158 6.33 5.36 -7.97
N PRO A 159 6.98 6.32 -8.61
CA PRO A 159 7.35 6.19 -10.02
C PRO A 159 8.47 5.18 -10.20
N HIS A 160 8.32 4.25 -11.15
CA HIS A 160 9.44 3.48 -11.69
C HIS A 160 10.21 4.31 -12.73
N ASN A 161 11.39 3.84 -13.13
CA ASN A 161 12.26 4.56 -14.07
C ASN A 161 12.72 3.69 -15.25
N ASP A 162 11.86 2.75 -15.69
CA ASP A 162 12.16 1.79 -16.74
C ASP A 162 12.41 2.44 -18.10
N ARG A 163 11.79 3.59 -18.35
CA ARG A 163 11.95 4.41 -19.57
C ARG A 163 12.68 5.73 -19.32
N GLY A 164 13.20 5.95 -18.12
CA GLY A 164 13.96 7.15 -17.76
C GLY A 164 13.13 8.39 -17.45
N CYS A 165 11.82 8.28 -17.21
CA CYS A 165 10.93 9.39 -16.92
C CYS A 165 10.45 9.46 -15.46
N GLY A 166 10.99 8.63 -14.56
CA GLY A 166 10.54 8.53 -13.18
C GLY A 166 10.59 9.85 -12.42
N VAL A 167 11.65 10.66 -12.63
CA VAL A 167 11.76 12.01 -12.01
C VAL A 167 10.62 12.90 -12.49
N ALA A 168 10.40 12.99 -13.80
CA ALA A 168 9.33 13.81 -14.37
C ALA A 168 7.93 13.35 -13.88
N ALA A 169 7.72 12.02 -13.73
CA ALA A 169 6.49 11.48 -13.20
C ALA A 169 6.28 11.91 -11.73
N GLY A 170 7.34 11.87 -10.91
CA GLY A 170 7.29 12.34 -9.53
C GLY A 170 7.01 13.83 -9.41
N GLU A 171 7.70 14.67 -10.19
CA GLU A 171 7.51 16.12 -10.19
C GLU A 171 6.09 16.52 -10.60
N LEU A 172 5.56 15.93 -11.69
CA LEU A 172 4.19 16.21 -12.15
C LEU A 172 3.14 15.70 -11.16
N ALA A 173 3.33 14.53 -10.55
CA ALA A 173 2.43 14.01 -9.55
C ALA A 173 2.35 14.87 -8.27
N LEU A 174 3.43 15.60 -7.94
CA LEU A 174 3.43 16.56 -6.82
C LEU A 174 2.69 17.86 -7.14
N LEU A 175 2.49 18.18 -8.41
CA LEU A 175 1.75 19.36 -8.87
C LEU A 175 0.25 19.08 -9.05
N ALA A 176 -0.16 17.82 -9.02
CA ALA A 176 -1.52 17.32 -9.28
C ALA A 176 -2.48 17.36 -8.02
#